data_243a7c5e772c03ff7a5e030997dc4b6b
#
_entry.id   243a7c5e772c03ff7a5e030997dc4b6b
#
_cell.length_a   1.000
_cell.length_b   1.000
_cell.length_c   1.000
_cell.angle_alpha   90.00
_cell.angle_beta   90.00
_cell.angle_gamma   90.00
#
_symmetry.space_group_name_H-M   'P 1'
#
loop_
_entity.id
_entity.type
_entity.pdbx_description
1 polymer ?
#
loop_
_entity_poly.entity_id
_entity_poly.type
_entity_poly.pdbx_seq_one_letter_code
_entity_poly.pdbx_strand_id
1 'polypeptide(L)'
;MCQYGESSFDFINRLSAEYGEWFFYDGSDLCFGRPSKQENVELVYGSNISSMNYAMQILPSNADIYSYKSSDDNVLMASLPSVDTTSSLTKTALKRSDELYRKPIKQPAAIRISDQSQMDAHAKVQKGKDAARTMLLKATGDSPKVLLGNNVTIKLSKLSKPGFDDHGEYLVTNVSHFLTGTGSYKNTMEAIPSANEIIPFTAAKPVAQTQMAVVLNNNDPKGMGRVQVQMLWQQDTHQKTDWIRVMTPDAGGGKGKDVSKNRGQVFVPEVGDQVLIGFRYNDPSRPFVFGSLFHGSIASGGGKQNEIKSMTTKAGSTLIFNDTDHTVRLQTSKGNTVHVNEKSGAITISSGSSISINSKNISINGSESINILSPKITIGSLGGEHPTDTVDVMGKAVTVEGEDTAGVKSKALTLEGTDEYTDKGGKYSAEMSEMQINGGSKIAMSSSDTDIS
;
A
#
# COMPACT_ATOMS: atom_id res chain seq x y z
N MET A 1 -3.30 15.03 10.08
CA MET A 1 -4.03 16.06 9.34
C MET A 1 -3.03 16.86 8.55
N CYS A 2 -3.44 17.50 7.46
CA CYS A 2 -2.55 18.22 6.57
C CYS A 2 -3.20 19.56 6.20
N GLN A 3 -2.50 20.66 6.42
CA GLN A 3 -2.82 21.96 5.86
C GLN A 3 -2.28 21.99 4.43
N TYR A 4 -3.16 22.24 3.46
CA TYR A 4 -2.81 22.12 2.04
C TYR A 4 -3.47 23.22 1.22
N GLY A 5 -2.69 24.20 0.72
CA GLY A 5 -3.18 25.28 -0.10
C GLY A 5 -4.24 26.16 0.55
N GLU A 6 -4.19 26.28 1.87
CA GLU A 6 -5.15 27.03 2.68
C GLU A 6 -4.41 27.86 3.75
N SER A 7 -5.01 28.97 4.19
CA SER A 7 -4.47 29.75 5.31
C SER A 7 -4.61 28.97 6.64
N SER A 8 -3.89 29.39 7.68
CA SER A 8 -4.04 28.80 9.02
C SER A 8 -5.46 29.03 9.57
N PHE A 9 -6.09 30.15 9.24
CA PHE A 9 -7.48 30.40 9.60
C PHE A 9 -8.40 29.39 8.91
N ASP A 10 -8.30 29.21 7.59
CA ASP A 10 -9.14 28.26 6.83
C ASP A 10 -8.92 26.81 7.31
N PHE A 11 -7.67 26.47 7.64
CA PHE A 11 -7.34 25.15 8.19
C PHE A 11 -8.04 24.88 9.52
N ILE A 12 -7.96 25.81 10.50
CA ILE A 12 -8.63 25.69 11.79
C ILE A 12 -10.15 25.68 11.60
N ASN A 13 -10.67 26.57 10.74
CA ASN A 13 -12.08 26.67 10.42
C ASN A 13 -12.62 25.36 9.80
N ARG A 14 -11.89 24.75 8.91
CA ARG A 14 -12.23 23.45 8.34
C ARG A 14 -12.21 22.33 9.39
N LEU A 15 -11.20 22.29 10.23
CA LEU A 15 -11.12 21.30 11.30
C LEU A 15 -12.27 21.45 12.28
N SER A 16 -12.59 22.67 12.71
CA SER A 16 -13.73 22.92 13.60
C SER A 16 -15.04 22.43 12.97
N ALA A 17 -15.23 22.73 11.68
CA ALA A 17 -16.38 22.22 10.95
C ALA A 17 -16.40 20.68 10.88
N GLU A 18 -15.28 20.01 10.63
CA GLU A 18 -15.20 18.55 10.50
C GLU A 18 -15.49 17.83 11.82
N TYR A 19 -15.07 18.41 12.96
CA TYR A 19 -15.24 17.83 14.29
C TYR A 19 -16.47 18.35 15.05
N GLY A 20 -17.22 19.31 14.47
CA GLY A 20 -18.42 19.87 15.07
C GLY A 20 -18.13 20.88 16.19
N GLU A 21 -16.92 21.44 16.21
CA GLU A 21 -16.52 22.48 17.13
C GLU A 21 -16.89 23.86 16.59
N TRP A 22 -16.95 24.85 17.46
CA TRP A 22 -17.22 26.23 17.08
C TRP A 22 -15.91 26.97 16.86
N PHE A 23 -15.85 27.75 15.79
CA PHE A 23 -14.75 28.64 15.50
C PHE A 23 -15.29 29.90 14.86
N PHE A 24 -15.15 31.03 15.52
CA PHE A 24 -15.78 32.28 15.10
C PHE A 24 -15.04 33.49 15.69
N TYR A 25 -15.30 34.66 15.11
CA TYR A 25 -14.87 35.96 15.61
C TYR A 25 -16.08 36.64 16.24
N ASP A 26 -16.01 37.03 17.50
CA ASP A 26 -17.12 37.61 18.26
C ASP A 26 -17.24 39.15 18.13
N GLY A 27 -16.32 39.77 17.40
CA GLY A 27 -16.17 41.21 17.24
C GLY A 27 -14.96 41.78 17.95
N SER A 28 -14.37 41.04 18.88
CA SER A 28 -13.15 41.40 19.63
C SER A 28 -12.11 40.30 19.53
N ASP A 29 -12.49 39.08 19.77
CA ASP A 29 -11.60 37.92 19.89
C ASP A 29 -11.96 36.80 18.90
N LEU A 30 -10.93 36.01 18.55
CA LEU A 30 -11.11 34.80 17.80
C LEU A 30 -11.37 33.64 18.78
N CYS A 31 -12.57 33.09 18.76
CA CYS A 31 -13.07 32.11 19.69
C CYS A 31 -13.01 30.70 19.13
N PHE A 32 -12.53 29.74 19.92
CA PHE A 32 -12.58 28.31 19.62
C PHE A 32 -13.33 27.56 20.73
N GLY A 33 -14.28 26.70 20.32
CA GLY A 33 -15.21 26.04 21.24
C GLY A 33 -16.44 26.87 21.53
N ARG A 34 -17.36 26.31 22.33
CA ARG A 34 -18.57 27.02 22.73
C ARG A 34 -18.27 28.12 23.73
N PRO A 35 -18.97 29.26 23.64
CA PRO A 35 -18.89 30.27 24.67
C PRO A 35 -19.28 29.67 26.05
N SER A 36 -18.48 29.98 27.04
CA SER A 36 -18.74 29.53 28.45
C SER A 36 -20.05 30.10 29.01
N LYS A 37 -20.47 31.24 28.49
CA LYS A 37 -21.72 31.91 28.88
C LYS A 37 -22.40 32.42 27.62
N GLN A 38 -23.62 31.98 27.39
CA GLN A 38 -24.49 32.49 26.31
C GLN A 38 -25.54 33.40 26.97
N GLU A 39 -25.56 34.66 26.55
CA GLU A 39 -26.62 35.57 26.98
C GLU A 39 -27.89 35.26 26.20
N ASN A 40 -29.04 35.39 26.86
CA ASN A 40 -30.33 35.29 26.22
C ASN A 40 -30.93 36.68 26.04
N VAL A 41 -31.20 37.05 24.78
CA VAL A 41 -31.76 38.34 24.40
C VAL A 41 -33.21 38.16 23.97
N GLU A 42 -34.12 38.80 24.70
CA GLU A 42 -35.53 38.80 24.34
C GLU A 42 -35.77 39.76 23.15
N LEU A 43 -36.36 39.25 22.09
CA LEU A 43 -36.69 40.01 20.87
C LEU A 43 -38.17 39.91 20.59
N VAL A 44 -38.82 41.05 20.39
CA VAL A 44 -40.25 41.16 20.18
C VAL A 44 -40.56 41.63 18.77
N TYR A 45 -41.31 40.84 17.99
CA TYR A 45 -41.72 41.18 16.65
C TYR A 45 -42.72 42.40 16.68
N GLY A 46 -42.46 43.38 15.88
CA GLY A 46 -43.22 44.65 15.89
C GLY A 46 -42.71 45.68 16.91
N SER A 47 -41.64 45.36 17.66
CA SER A 47 -40.95 46.30 18.55
C SER A 47 -39.47 46.41 18.10
N ASN A 48 -38.64 45.45 18.48
CA ASN A 48 -37.21 45.41 18.14
C ASN A 48 -36.85 44.38 17.04
N ILE A 49 -37.82 43.68 16.45
CA ILE A 49 -37.74 42.96 15.21
C ILE A 49 -38.73 43.58 14.22
N SER A 50 -38.23 44.01 13.07
CA SER A 50 -39.03 44.61 11.99
C SER A 50 -39.47 43.57 10.94
N SER A 51 -38.69 42.50 10.73
CA SER A 51 -39.07 41.39 9.85
C SER A 51 -38.44 40.07 10.34
N MET A 52 -39.15 38.98 10.16
CA MET A 52 -38.62 37.64 10.39
C MET A 52 -39.19 36.64 9.41
N ASN A 53 -38.38 35.62 9.10
CA ASN A 53 -38.71 34.51 8.22
C ASN A 53 -38.20 33.22 8.79
N TYR A 54 -39.08 32.22 8.87
CA TYR A 54 -38.74 30.85 9.22
C TYR A 54 -38.67 30.02 7.96
N ALA A 55 -37.50 29.41 7.72
CA ALA A 55 -37.31 28.47 6.64
C ALA A 55 -37.15 27.05 7.22
N MET A 56 -38.03 26.14 6.84
CA MET A 56 -37.93 24.72 7.19
C MET A 56 -37.56 23.93 5.93
N GLN A 57 -36.55 23.06 6.04
CA GLN A 57 -36.05 22.24 4.94
C GLN A 57 -36.19 20.76 5.27
N ILE A 58 -36.52 19.98 4.23
CA ILE A 58 -36.46 18.51 4.26
C ILE A 58 -35.17 18.11 3.56
N LEU A 59 -34.30 17.39 4.26
CA LEU A 59 -32.97 17.04 3.82
C LEU A 59 -32.76 15.52 3.82
N PRO A 60 -31.95 14.95 2.91
CA PRO A 60 -31.56 13.52 2.96
C PRO A 60 -30.60 13.28 4.14
N SER A 61 -31.17 13.19 5.35
CA SER A 61 -30.45 13.07 6.62
C SER A 61 -30.24 11.63 7.08
N ASN A 62 -30.41 10.65 6.17
CA ASN A 62 -30.21 9.24 6.44
C ASN A 62 -29.03 8.73 5.60
N ALA A 63 -27.93 8.34 6.26
CA ALA A 63 -26.73 7.86 5.59
C ALA A 63 -26.01 6.80 6.42
N ASP A 64 -25.34 5.88 5.71
CA ASP A 64 -24.33 4.98 6.26
C ASP A 64 -22.94 5.54 5.90
N ILE A 65 -22.17 5.89 6.91
CA ILE A 65 -20.80 6.40 6.71
C ILE A 65 -19.83 5.24 6.88
N TYR A 66 -18.84 5.14 5.98
CA TYR A 66 -17.81 4.10 6.07
C TYR A 66 -16.40 4.66 5.97
N SER A 67 -15.45 3.95 6.56
CA SER A 67 -14.00 4.20 6.42
C SER A 67 -13.25 2.88 6.40
N TYR A 68 -12.33 2.72 5.44
CA TYR A 68 -11.47 1.53 5.37
C TYR A 68 -10.17 1.75 6.13
N LYS A 69 -9.90 0.89 7.11
CA LYS A 69 -8.68 0.85 7.92
C LYS A 69 -7.74 -0.22 7.37
N SER A 70 -6.77 0.21 6.58
CA SER A 70 -5.86 -0.70 5.89
C SER A 70 -4.88 -1.46 6.79
N SER A 71 -4.64 -0.99 8.02
CA SER A 71 -3.74 -1.69 8.96
C SER A 71 -4.32 -3.02 9.46
N ASP A 72 -5.62 -3.15 9.46
CA ASP A 72 -6.35 -4.27 10.06
C ASP A 72 -7.27 -4.95 9.04
N ASP A 73 -7.24 -4.49 7.77
CA ASP A 73 -8.13 -4.93 6.68
C ASP A 73 -9.62 -4.91 7.11
N ASN A 74 -10.02 -3.81 7.76
CA ASN A 74 -11.35 -3.69 8.32
C ASN A 74 -12.08 -2.47 7.77
N VAL A 75 -13.40 -2.61 7.58
CA VAL A 75 -14.31 -1.51 7.22
C VAL A 75 -15.07 -1.09 8.47
N LEU A 76 -14.81 0.12 8.93
CA LEU A 76 -15.58 0.76 9.99
C LEU A 76 -16.81 1.41 9.37
N MET A 77 -17.98 1.21 9.98
CA MET A 77 -19.25 1.75 9.50
C MET A 77 -20.08 2.29 10.66
N ALA A 78 -20.82 3.36 10.39
CA ALA A 78 -21.88 3.82 11.28
C ALA A 78 -23.04 4.39 10.47
N SER A 79 -24.26 4.07 10.87
CA SER A 79 -25.45 4.77 10.39
C SER A 79 -25.61 6.08 11.19
N LEU A 80 -26.16 7.11 10.56
CA LEU A 80 -26.43 8.37 11.23
C LEU A 80 -27.45 8.13 12.35
N PRO A 81 -27.13 8.50 13.61
CA PRO A 81 -28.02 8.24 14.75
C PRO A 81 -29.26 9.15 14.73
N SER A 82 -30.25 8.87 15.55
CA SER A 82 -31.32 9.83 15.85
C SER A 82 -30.76 11.02 16.62
N VAL A 83 -31.30 12.22 16.36
CA VAL A 83 -30.99 13.42 17.14
C VAL A 83 -32.04 13.62 18.20
N ASP A 84 -31.61 13.75 19.44
CA ASP A 84 -32.47 14.24 20.49
C ASP A 84 -32.42 15.78 20.47
N THR A 85 -33.58 16.39 20.20
CA THR A 85 -33.75 17.84 20.17
C THR A 85 -35.08 18.23 20.83
N THR A 86 -35.10 19.31 21.56
CA THR A 86 -36.32 19.86 22.17
C THR A 86 -37.17 20.61 21.18
N SER A 87 -36.60 21.05 20.04
CA SER A 87 -37.32 21.78 18.99
C SER A 87 -38.35 20.88 18.28
N SER A 88 -39.62 21.20 18.45
CA SER A 88 -40.73 20.49 17.77
C SER A 88 -40.67 20.61 16.24
N LEU A 89 -40.21 21.76 15.73
CA LEU A 89 -40.08 22.01 14.30
C LEU A 89 -38.93 21.18 13.73
N THR A 90 -37.79 21.11 14.38
CA THR A 90 -36.67 20.25 13.98
C THR A 90 -37.08 18.78 13.97
N LYS A 91 -37.77 18.30 15.03
CA LYS A 91 -38.33 16.93 15.10
C LYS A 91 -39.22 16.64 13.90
N THR A 92 -40.13 17.56 13.59
CA THR A 92 -41.05 17.40 12.44
C THR A 92 -40.29 17.36 11.13
N ALA A 93 -39.32 18.24 10.90
CA ALA A 93 -38.54 18.29 9.69
C ALA A 93 -37.70 16.99 9.50
N LEU A 94 -37.06 16.51 10.56
CA LEU A 94 -36.30 15.24 10.53
C LEU A 94 -37.19 14.03 10.25
N LYS A 95 -38.36 13.97 10.91
CA LYS A 95 -39.33 12.90 10.66
C LYS A 95 -39.79 12.88 9.19
N ARG A 96 -40.08 14.05 8.62
CA ARG A 96 -40.48 14.16 7.20
C ARG A 96 -39.31 13.86 6.27
N SER A 97 -38.09 14.19 6.65
CA SER A 97 -36.88 13.82 5.93
C SER A 97 -36.72 12.29 5.87
N ASP A 98 -36.87 11.61 7.00
CA ASP A 98 -36.75 10.14 7.08
C ASP A 98 -37.89 9.42 6.33
N GLU A 99 -39.11 9.99 6.33
CA GLU A 99 -40.25 9.49 5.56
C GLU A 99 -40.03 9.59 4.04
N LEU A 100 -39.43 10.69 3.58
CA LEU A 100 -39.16 10.95 2.16
C LEU A 100 -37.91 10.23 1.67
N TYR A 101 -36.82 10.27 2.44
CA TYR A 101 -35.53 9.70 2.08
C TYR A 101 -35.27 8.40 2.85
N ARG A 102 -36.10 7.38 2.62
CA ARG A 102 -36.11 6.11 3.38
C ARG A 102 -34.84 5.27 3.23
N LYS A 103 -34.19 5.35 2.05
CA LYS A 103 -32.96 4.56 1.79
C LYS A 103 -31.76 5.38 2.20
N PRO A 104 -30.89 4.86 3.12
CA PRO A 104 -29.65 5.55 3.47
C PRO A 104 -28.72 5.61 2.25
N ILE A 105 -28.05 6.71 2.07
CA ILE A 105 -26.95 6.85 1.12
C ILE A 105 -25.68 6.32 1.77
N LYS A 106 -24.83 5.62 1.00
CA LYS A 106 -23.50 5.18 1.47
C LYS A 106 -22.45 6.18 1.05
N GLN A 107 -21.74 6.72 2.02
CA GLN A 107 -20.71 7.72 1.75
C GLN A 107 -19.45 7.50 2.59
N PRO A 108 -18.25 7.81 2.05
CA PRO A 108 -17.04 7.74 2.83
C PRO A 108 -17.04 8.80 3.94
N ALA A 109 -16.48 8.46 5.10
CA ALA A 109 -16.28 9.44 6.17
C ALA A 109 -15.45 10.63 5.67
N ALA A 110 -15.90 11.82 6.03
CA ALA A 110 -15.26 13.06 5.61
C ALA A 110 -13.88 13.29 6.22
N ILE A 111 -13.58 12.62 7.34
CA ILE A 111 -12.32 12.67 8.07
C ILE A 111 -11.66 11.30 8.11
N ARG A 112 -10.36 11.25 8.45
CA ARG A 112 -9.66 9.99 8.71
C ARG A 112 -10.14 9.42 10.04
N ILE A 113 -10.63 8.19 10.02
CA ILE A 113 -11.17 7.47 11.18
C ILE A 113 -10.18 6.37 11.58
N SER A 114 -9.87 6.27 12.86
CA SER A 114 -8.94 5.28 13.41
C SER A 114 -9.63 4.09 14.08
N ASP A 115 -10.82 4.31 14.64
CA ASP A 115 -11.59 3.32 15.40
C ASP A 115 -13.10 3.57 15.34
N GLN A 116 -13.87 2.64 15.89
CA GLN A 116 -15.33 2.72 15.88
C GLN A 116 -15.87 3.90 16.70
N SER A 117 -15.23 4.25 17.80
CA SER A 117 -15.67 5.38 18.64
C SER A 117 -15.58 6.71 17.88
N GLN A 118 -14.49 6.93 17.12
CA GLN A 118 -14.36 8.09 16.24
C GLN A 118 -15.38 8.07 15.10
N MET A 119 -15.71 6.88 14.56
CA MET A 119 -16.75 6.74 13.56
C MET A 119 -18.10 7.16 14.08
N ASP A 120 -18.48 6.69 15.26
CA ASP A 120 -19.76 7.00 15.91
C ASP A 120 -19.85 8.48 16.27
N ALA A 121 -18.77 9.07 16.80
CA ALA A 121 -18.69 10.50 17.07
C ALA A 121 -18.85 11.34 15.80
N HIS A 122 -18.17 10.95 14.71
CA HIS A 122 -18.29 11.63 13.41
C HIS A 122 -19.72 11.52 12.84
N ALA A 123 -20.36 10.36 12.94
CA ALA A 123 -21.75 10.17 12.53
C ALA A 123 -22.70 11.08 13.34
N LYS A 124 -22.49 11.21 14.65
CA LYS A 124 -23.25 12.12 15.51
C LYS A 124 -23.10 13.59 15.09
N VAL A 125 -21.86 14.04 14.82
CA VAL A 125 -21.60 15.39 14.32
C VAL A 125 -22.29 15.64 12.98
N GLN A 126 -22.20 14.70 12.04
CA GLN A 126 -22.85 14.84 10.74
C GLN A 126 -24.38 14.96 10.87
N LYS A 127 -25.00 14.10 11.66
CA LYS A 127 -26.45 14.16 11.90
C LYS A 127 -26.88 15.45 12.62
N GLY A 128 -26.05 15.92 13.57
CA GLY A 128 -26.29 17.19 14.25
C GLY A 128 -26.28 18.39 13.30
N LYS A 129 -25.34 18.41 12.34
CA LYS A 129 -25.32 19.45 11.29
C LYS A 129 -26.56 19.38 10.39
N ASP A 130 -26.99 18.19 10.00
CA ASP A 130 -28.18 18.04 9.17
C ASP A 130 -29.42 18.50 9.95
N ALA A 131 -29.53 18.17 11.25
CA ALA A 131 -30.60 18.65 12.10
C ALA A 131 -30.62 20.19 12.21
N ALA A 132 -29.46 20.80 12.41
CA ALA A 132 -29.34 22.26 12.49
C ALA A 132 -29.73 22.97 11.19
N ARG A 133 -29.51 22.33 10.05
CA ARG A 133 -29.89 22.85 8.73
C ARG A 133 -31.39 22.73 8.41
N THR A 134 -32.13 21.92 9.14
CA THR A 134 -33.56 21.72 8.88
C THR A 134 -34.41 22.93 9.18
N MET A 135 -33.95 23.82 10.06
CA MET A 135 -34.68 24.99 10.51
C MET A 135 -33.76 26.20 10.60
N LEU A 136 -34.11 27.27 9.91
CA LEU A 136 -33.38 28.54 9.90
C LEU A 136 -34.33 29.68 10.19
N LEU A 137 -33.99 30.52 11.15
CA LEU A 137 -34.60 31.81 11.41
C LEU A 137 -33.72 32.91 10.77
N LYS A 138 -34.33 33.75 9.93
CA LYS A 138 -33.74 35.00 9.49
C LYS A 138 -34.56 36.14 10.05
N ALA A 139 -33.93 37.11 10.69
CA ALA A 139 -34.63 38.27 11.24
C ALA A 139 -33.82 39.55 11.04
N THR A 140 -34.56 40.66 11.00
CA THR A 140 -34.01 42.01 10.94
C THR A 140 -34.55 42.79 12.14
N GLY A 141 -33.66 43.47 12.83
CA GLY A 141 -34.01 44.21 14.05
C GLY A 141 -33.09 45.40 14.30
N ASP A 142 -33.25 46.00 15.44
CA ASP A 142 -32.52 47.20 15.90
C ASP A 142 -31.87 47.03 17.30
N SER A 143 -31.89 45.81 17.84
CA SER A 143 -31.26 45.55 19.14
C SER A 143 -29.73 45.31 18.97
N PRO A 144 -28.87 46.17 19.49
CA PRO A 144 -27.41 45.98 19.43
C PRO A 144 -26.90 44.82 20.35
N LYS A 145 -27.77 44.23 21.16
CA LYS A 145 -27.44 43.11 22.04
C LYS A 145 -27.39 41.75 21.33
N VAL A 146 -27.87 41.70 20.09
CA VAL A 146 -27.78 40.45 19.27
C VAL A 146 -26.34 40.26 18.84
N LEU A 147 -25.69 39.28 19.44
CA LEU A 147 -24.30 38.94 19.14
C LEU A 147 -24.21 37.48 18.66
N LEU A 148 -23.16 37.17 17.93
CA LEU A 148 -22.87 35.83 17.47
C LEU A 148 -22.67 34.89 18.68
N GLY A 149 -23.28 33.71 18.65
CA GLY A 149 -23.19 32.73 19.73
C GLY A 149 -24.16 32.97 20.89
N ASN A 150 -24.88 34.09 20.94
CA ASN A 150 -25.93 34.33 21.95
C ASN A 150 -27.24 33.62 21.59
N ASN A 151 -28.04 33.34 22.59
CA ASN A 151 -29.41 32.89 22.38
C ASN A 151 -30.36 34.10 22.26
N VAL A 152 -31.38 33.93 21.43
CA VAL A 152 -32.46 34.92 21.31
C VAL A 152 -33.80 34.21 21.54
N THR A 153 -34.65 34.78 22.39
CA THR A 153 -36.03 34.35 22.57
C THR A 153 -36.95 35.26 21.78
N ILE A 154 -37.68 34.66 20.84
CA ILE A 154 -38.57 35.41 19.93
C ILE A 154 -40.00 35.45 20.51
N LYS A 155 -40.53 36.64 20.73
CA LYS A 155 -41.89 36.88 21.16
C LYS A 155 -42.69 37.70 20.16
N LEU A 156 -43.97 37.48 20.07
CA LEU A 156 -44.88 38.36 19.35
C LEU A 156 -45.35 39.51 20.28
N SER A 157 -45.68 40.65 19.70
CA SER A 157 -46.23 41.73 20.48
C SER A 157 -47.61 41.33 21.04
N LYS A 158 -48.01 41.93 22.17
CA LYS A 158 -49.27 41.65 22.91
C LYS A 158 -50.58 41.74 22.12
N LEU A 159 -50.52 42.13 20.83
CA LEU A 159 -51.68 42.14 19.93
C LEU A 159 -52.02 40.76 19.35
N SER A 160 -51.17 39.76 19.55
CA SER A 160 -51.42 38.34 19.19
C SER A 160 -52.33 37.63 20.18
N LYS A 161 -53.04 36.59 19.72
CA LYS A 161 -53.90 35.77 20.59
C LYS A 161 -53.09 35.14 21.76
N PRO A 162 -53.65 35.10 22.99
CA PRO A 162 -52.99 34.42 24.11
C PRO A 162 -52.58 32.99 23.76
N GLY A 163 -51.36 32.64 24.05
CA GLY A 163 -50.81 31.29 23.78
C GLY A 163 -49.98 31.16 22.50
N PHE A 164 -49.85 32.25 21.71
CA PHE A 164 -48.96 32.32 20.54
C PHE A 164 -47.77 33.28 20.74
N ASP A 165 -47.50 33.65 21.99
CA ASP A 165 -46.54 34.71 22.31
C ASP A 165 -45.09 34.25 22.25
N ASP A 166 -44.85 32.94 22.38
CA ASP A 166 -43.51 32.35 22.41
C ASP A 166 -43.23 31.58 21.11
N HIS A 167 -42.28 32.06 20.32
CA HIS A 167 -41.78 31.40 19.11
C HIS A 167 -40.49 30.61 19.34
N GLY A 168 -40.08 30.42 20.59
CA GLY A 168 -38.96 29.60 20.97
C GLY A 168 -37.62 30.34 21.08
N GLU A 169 -36.60 29.57 21.43
CA GLU A 169 -35.24 30.05 21.60
C GLU A 169 -34.38 29.64 20.39
N TYR A 170 -33.55 30.55 19.93
CA TYR A 170 -32.67 30.38 18.80
C TYR A 170 -31.23 30.79 19.14
N LEU A 171 -30.28 30.05 18.65
CA LEU A 171 -28.86 30.36 18.69
C LEU A 171 -28.49 31.17 17.47
N VAL A 172 -27.90 32.35 17.68
CA VAL A 172 -27.43 33.24 16.59
C VAL A 172 -26.16 32.65 15.98
N THR A 173 -26.23 32.30 14.69
CA THR A 173 -25.12 31.70 13.92
C THR A 173 -24.50 32.68 12.93
N ASN A 174 -25.18 33.76 12.62
CA ASN A 174 -24.66 34.85 11.79
C ASN A 174 -25.36 36.16 12.18
N VAL A 175 -24.61 37.24 12.26
CA VAL A 175 -25.15 38.59 12.50
C VAL A 175 -24.35 39.64 11.75
N SER A 176 -25.06 40.59 11.16
CA SER A 176 -24.47 41.76 10.56
C SER A 176 -25.07 43.04 11.18
N HIS A 177 -24.21 43.92 11.63
CA HIS A 177 -24.57 45.20 12.25
C HIS A 177 -24.32 46.35 11.26
N PHE A 178 -25.32 47.18 11.05
CA PHE A 178 -25.28 48.34 10.14
C PHE A 178 -25.49 49.59 10.95
N LEU A 179 -24.52 50.49 10.96
CA LEU A 179 -24.62 51.81 11.55
C LEU A 179 -24.43 52.87 10.43
N THR A 180 -25.39 53.77 10.28
CA THR A 180 -25.29 54.87 9.32
C THR A 180 -24.64 56.08 9.97
N GLY A 181 -24.05 56.97 9.17
CA GLY A 181 -23.50 58.23 9.65
C GLY A 181 -24.54 59.19 10.29
N THR A 182 -25.84 58.93 10.11
CA THR A 182 -26.96 59.65 10.74
C THR A 182 -27.34 59.06 12.08
N GLY A 183 -26.65 58.04 12.57
CA GLY A 183 -26.93 57.36 13.86
C GLY A 183 -28.04 56.30 13.82
N SER A 184 -28.55 55.98 12.60
CA SER A 184 -29.51 54.87 12.47
C SER A 184 -28.81 53.54 12.56
N TYR A 185 -29.28 52.64 13.43
CA TYR A 185 -28.75 51.27 13.61
C TYR A 185 -29.77 50.23 13.16
N LYS A 186 -29.27 49.18 12.54
CA LYS A 186 -30.02 47.99 12.12
C LYS A 186 -29.14 46.78 12.18
N ASN A 187 -29.71 45.63 12.51
CA ASN A 187 -29.01 44.35 12.33
C ASN A 187 -29.83 43.35 11.51
N THR A 188 -29.13 42.40 10.91
CA THR A 188 -29.73 41.21 10.34
C THR A 188 -29.05 39.99 10.98
N MET A 189 -29.85 39.02 11.34
CA MET A 189 -29.35 37.79 11.97
C MET A 189 -29.87 36.54 11.28
N GLU A 190 -29.06 35.47 11.33
CA GLU A 190 -29.47 34.11 11.07
C GLU A 190 -29.30 33.32 12.35
N ALA A 191 -30.28 32.47 12.68
CA ALA A 191 -30.26 31.69 13.90
C ALA A 191 -30.91 30.31 13.66
N ILE A 192 -30.48 29.32 14.44
CA ILE A 192 -31.02 27.97 14.46
C ILE A 192 -31.67 27.71 15.81
N PRO A 193 -32.57 26.71 15.96
CA PRO A 193 -33.11 26.36 17.26
C PRO A 193 -31.99 26.09 18.27
N SER A 194 -32.06 26.71 19.48
CA SER A 194 -31.01 26.65 20.51
C SER A 194 -30.73 25.23 21.03
N ALA A 195 -31.72 24.35 20.87
CA ALA A 195 -31.57 22.91 21.15
C ALA A 195 -30.59 22.15 20.23
N ASN A 196 -30.16 22.75 19.12
CA ASN A 196 -29.18 22.16 18.25
C ASN A 196 -27.78 22.57 18.72
N GLU A 197 -27.04 21.58 19.19
CA GLU A 197 -25.69 21.80 19.73
C GLU A 197 -24.62 21.99 18.66
N ILE A 198 -24.84 21.46 17.46
CA ILE A 198 -23.88 21.50 16.34
C ILE A 198 -24.27 22.60 15.38
N ILE A 199 -23.32 23.48 15.07
CA ILE A 199 -23.58 24.55 14.07
C ILE A 199 -23.55 23.92 12.66
N PRO A 200 -24.43 24.36 11.74
CA PRO A 200 -24.52 23.81 10.39
C PRO A 200 -23.42 24.36 9.46
N PHE A 201 -22.26 24.63 10.02
CA PHE A 201 -21.15 25.21 9.29
C PHE A 201 -20.46 24.16 8.41
N THR A 202 -20.14 24.52 7.18
CA THR A 202 -19.37 23.72 6.24
C THR A 202 -18.26 24.58 5.67
N ALA A 203 -17.01 24.12 5.83
CA ALA A 203 -15.86 24.76 5.22
C ALA A 203 -15.48 24.05 3.91
N ALA A 204 -14.90 24.80 2.98
CA ALA A 204 -14.34 24.23 1.78
C ALA A 204 -13.21 23.26 2.12
N LYS A 205 -13.17 22.12 1.44
CA LYS A 205 -12.08 21.15 1.60
C LYS A 205 -11.04 21.38 0.52
N PRO A 206 -9.75 21.36 0.88
CA PRO A 206 -8.71 21.41 -0.11
C PRO A 206 -8.75 20.14 -0.98
N VAL A 207 -8.54 20.32 -2.28
CA VAL A 207 -8.49 19.25 -3.27
C VAL A 207 -7.03 18.98 -3.60
N ALA A 208 -6.50 17.87 -3.10
CA ALA A 208 -5.12 17.49 -3.35
C ALA A 208 -4.97 16.87 -4.75
N GLN A 209 -3.97 17.35 -5.48
CA GLN A 209 -3.57 16.82 -6.79
C GLN A 209 -2.34 15.93 -6.63
N THR A 210 -2.11 15.05 -7.62
CA THR A 210 -0.90 14.23 -7.68
C THR A 210 0.35 15.10 -7.68
N GLN A 211 1.37 14.72 -6.93
CA GLN A 211 2.60 15.48 -6.81
C GLN A 211 3.80 14.60 -6.53
N MET A 212 4.98 15.18 -6.70
CA MET A 212 6.25 14.52 -6.48
C MET A 212 6.62 14.53 -4.99
N ALA A 213 7.29 13.45 -4.56
CA ALA A 213 7.90 13.36 -3.23
C ALA A 213 9.18 12.53 -3.30
N VAL A 214 9.99 12.61 -2.25
CA VAL A 214 11.18 11.79 -2.06
C VAL A 214 10.96 10.84 -0.89
N VAL A 215 11.38 9.59 -1.03
CA VAL A 215 11.32 8.60 0.05
C VAL A 215 12.39 8.90 1.09
N LEU A 216 11.96 9.11 2.34
CA LEU A 216 12.86 9.32 3.47
C LEU A 216 13.08 8.08 4.32
N ASN A 217 12.11 7.17 4.34
CA ASN A 217 12.21 5.94 5.13
C ASN A 217 11.34 4.84 4.51
N ASN A 218 11.90 3.65 4.36
CA ASN A 218 11.21 2.46 3.85
C ASN A 218 11.26 1.28 4.83
N ASN A 219 11.81 1.48 6.03
CA ASN A 219 11.85 0.45 7.07
C ASN A 219 10.58 0.52 7.94
N ASP A 220 9.47 0.02 7.39
CA ASP A 220 8.17 0.01 8.05
C ASP A 220 8.16 -0.90 9.29
N PRO A 221 7.94 -0.34 10.52
CA PRO A 221 7.97 -1.14 11.75
C PRO A 221 6.87 -2.20 11.83
N LYS A 222 5.82 -2.11 11.00
CA LYS A 222 4.76 -3.12 10.90
C LYS A 222 4.98 -4.13 9.78
N GLY A 223 6.06 -4.01 8.99
CA GLY A 223 6.36 -4.91 7.89
C GLY A 223 5.31 -4.94 6.77
N MET A 224 4.58 -3.84 6.56
CA MET A 224 3.50 -3.74 5.57
C MET A 224 3.97 -3.15 4.22
N GLY A 225 5.28 -2.94 4.03
CA GLY A 225 5.83 -2.34 2.82
C GLY A 225 5.44 -0.88 2.60
N ARG A 226 5.18 -0.14 3.67
CA ARG A 226 4.87 1.29 3.63
C ARG A 226 6.15 2.12 3.65
N VAL A 227 6.03 3.36 3.21
CA VAL A 227 7.12 4.33 3.21
C VAL A 227 6.71 5.63 3.89
N GLN A 228 7.69 6.40 4.34
CA GLN A 228 7.53 7.79 4.71
C GLN A 228 8.18 8.66 3.64
N VAL A 229 7.47 9.64 3.14
CA VAL A 229 7.94 10.52 2.08
C VAL A 229 7.88 11.98 2.49
N GLN A 230 8.67 12.79 1.82
CA GLN A 230 8.66 14.25 1.93
C GLN A 230 8.25 14.83 0.58
N MET A 231 7.16 15.59 0.57
CA MET A 231 6.72 16.34 -0.59
C MET A 231 7.58 17.60 -0.74
N LEU A 232 7.68 18.16 -1.95
CA LEU A 232 8.55 19.31 -2.21
C LEU A 232 8.27 20.51 -1.28
N TRP A 233 7.00 20.79 -1.00
CA TRP A 233 6.59 21.89 -0.11
C TRP A 233 6.82 21.62 1.40
N GLN A 234 7.19 20.39 1.77
CA GLN A 234 7.53 20.03 3.16
C GLN A 234 9.03 20.16 3.46
N GLN A 235 9.84 20.45 2.44
CA GLN A 235 11.31 20.48 2.62
C GLN A 235 11.75 21.56 3.61
N ASP A 236 11.21 22.76 3.50
CA ASP A 236 11.59 23.90 4.37
C ASP A 236 11.21 23.66 5.84
N THR A 237 10.17 22.89 6.09
CA THR A 237 9.70 22.57 7.45
C THR A 237 10.25 21.26 7.98
N HIS A 238 11.03 20.52 7.18
CA HIS A 238 11.54 19.18 7.49
C HIS A 238 10.46 18.16 7.89
N GLN A 239 9.21 18.43 7.50
CA GLN A 239 8.09 17.53 7.75
C GLN A 239 8.10 16.36 6.77
N LYS A 240 7.47 15.28 7.16
CA LYS A 240 7.27 14.09 6.34
C LYS A 240 5.90 13.50 6.60
N THR A 241 5.47 12.60 5.72
CA THR A 241 4.22 11.87 5.92
C THR A 241 4.33 10.87 7.08
N ASP A 242 3.18 10.44 7.58
CA ASP A 242 3.08 9.16 8.29
C ASP A 242 3.41 8.01 7.32
N TRP A 243 3.42 6.76 7.81
CA TRP A 243 3.60 5.57 6.97
C TRP A 243 2.47 5.42 5.96
N ILE A 244 2.77 5.58 4.69
CA ILE A 244 1.81 5.50 3.59
C ILE A 244 2.02 4.25 2.73
N ARG A 245 0.95 3.74 2.14
CA ARG A 245 0.99 2.53 1.31
C ARG A 245 1.64 2.83 -0.03
N VAL A 246 2.31 1.81 -0.57
CA VAL A 246 2.85 1.82 -1.94
C VAL A 246 1.94 0.97 -2.82
N MET A 247 1.57 1.49 -3.99
CA MET A 247 0.87 0.72 -5.01
C MET A 247 1.86 -0.22 -5.70
N THR A 248 1.43 -1.41 -6.01
CA THR A 248 2.19 -2.41 -6.79
C THR A 248 1.26 -3.01 -7.85
N PRO A 249 1.78 -3.50 -8.98
CA PRO A 249 0.96 -4.10 -10.04
C PRO A 249 0.12 -5.29 -9.57
N ASP A 250 0.64 -6.11 -8.65
CA ASP A 250 -0.09 -7.19 -8.00
C ASP A 250 0.30 -7.28 -6.53
N ALA A 251 -0.71 -7.32 -5.67
CA ALA A 251 -0.53 -7.48 -4.24
C ALA A 251 -1.68 -8.31 -3.66
N GLY A 252 -1.34 -9.35 -2.93
CA GLY A 252 -2.35 -10.17 -2.30
C GLY A 252 -1.79 -11.10 -1.24
N GLY A 253 -2.70 -11.76 -0.62
CA GLY A 253 -2.54 -12.89 0.26
C GLY A 253 -3.87 -13.60 0.27
N GLY A 254 -3.94 -14.80 0.73
CA GLY A 254 -5.19 -15.53 0.75
C GLY A 254 -5.36 -16.36 2.01
N LYS A 255 -6.60 -16.66 2.31
CA LYS A 255 -6.95 -17.71 3.27
C LYS A 255 -6.63 -19.12 2.71
N GLY A 256 -6.02 -19.20 1.51
CA GLY A 256 -5.58 -20.43 0.87
C GLY A 256 -4.34 -21.01 1.54
N LYS A 257 -4.13 -22.33 1.34
CA LYS A 257 -3.05 -23.08 2.00
C LYS A 257 -1.65 -22.75 1.51
N ASP A 258 -1.49 -22.24 0.29
CA ASP A 258 -0.19 -22.16 -0.37
C ASP A 258 0.56 -20.85 -0.11
N VAL A 259 -0.11 -19.70 -0.25
CA VAL A 259 0.51 -18.37 -0.04
C VAL A 259 -0.41 -17.46 0.79
N SER A 260 -0.12 -17.33 2.07
CA SER A 260 -0.91 -16.52 2.99
C SER A 260 -0.56 -15.02 2.95
N LYS A 261 0.68 -14.65 2.62
CA LYS A 261 1.21 -13.28 2.60
C LYS A 261 2.14 -13.06 1.41
N ASN A 262 2.30 -11.79 1.00
CA ASN A 262 3.26 -11.36 -0.04
C ASN A 262 3.10 -12.05 -1.40
N ARG A 263 1.89 -12.45 -1.78
CA ARG A 263 1.63 -12.84 -3.16
C ARG A 263 1.64 -11.59 -4.04
N GLY A 264 2.32 -11.68 -5.17
CA GLY A 264 2.47 -10.58 -6.13
C GLY A 264 3.88 -10.00 -6.17
N GLN A 265 4.00 -8.72 -6.47
CA GLN A 265 5.28 -8.03 -6.62
C GLN A 265 5.57 -7.18 -5.38
N VAL A 266 6.69 -7.48 -4.71
CA VAL A 266 7.16 -6.74 -3.53
C VAL A 266 8.38 -5.91 -3.93
N PHE A 267 8.13 -4.70 -4.44
CA PHE A 267 9.14 -3.69 -4.76
C PHE A 267 8.79 -2.40 -4.03
N VAL A 268 9.37 -2.22 -2.85
CA VAL A 268 9.22 -1.01 -2.06
C VAL A 268 10.30 -0.01 -2.51
N PRO A 269 9.95 1.24 -2.84
CA PRO A 269 10.92 2.26 -3.23
C PRO A 269 12.01 2.44 -2.18
N GLU A 270 13.24 2.69 -2.64
CA GLU A 270 14.38 2.92 -1.78
C GLU A 270 14.43 4.35 -1.25
N VAL A 271 15.15 4.55 -0.15
CA VAL A 271 15.41 5.89 0.40
C VAL A 271 16.17 6.71 -0.63
N GLY A 272 15.65 7.90 -0.94
CA GLY A 272 16.16 8.79 -1.98
C GLY A 272 15.41 8.71 -3.31
N ASP A 273 14.60 7.67 -3.54
CA ASP A 273 13.81 7.54 -4.75
C ASP A 273 12.73 8.64 -4.86
N GLN A 274 12.55 9.15 -6.08
CA GLN A 274 11.41 9.99 -6.41
C GLN A 274 10.17 9.14 -6.65
N VAL A 275 9.06 9.57 -6.05
CA VAL A 275 7.78 8.88 -6.14
C VAL A 275 6.65 9.86 -6.47
N LEU A 276 5.66 9.38 -7.21
CA LEU A 276 4.41 10.09 -7.45
C LEU A 276 3.41 9.76 -6.34
N ILE A 277 2.86 10.79 -5.72
CA ILE A 277 1.87 10.67 -4.66
C ILE A 277 0.48 10.91 -5.20
N GLY A 278 -0.41 9.97 -4.97
CA GLY A 278 -1.84 10.12 -5.16
C GLY A 278 -2.58 10.31 -3.83
N PHE A 279 -3.82 10.78 -3.89
CA PHE A 279 -4.64 11.06 -2.72
C PHE A 279 -6.02 10.42 -2.86
N ARG A 280 -6.40 9.54 -1.94
CA ARG A 280 -7.73 8.93 -1.94
C ARG A 280 -8.79 10.01 -1.67
N TYR A 281 -9.83 10.05 -2.49
CA TYR A 281 -10.89 11.07 -2.46
C TYR A 281 -10.37 12.51 -2.60
N ASN A 282 -9.20 12.71 -3.23
CA ASN A 282 -8.50 14.00 -3.31
C ASN A 282 -8.25 14.66 -1.95
N ASP A 283 -8.23 13.87 -0.88
CA ASP A 283 -8.01 14.32 0.49
C ASP A 283 -6.50 14.35 0.81
N PRO A 284 -5.90 15.54 1.09
CA PRO A 284 -4.46 15.65 1.40
C PRO A 284 -4.02 14.84 2.63
N SER A 285 -4.97 14.46 3.50
CA SER A 285 -4.70 13.61 4.66
C SER A 285 -4.67 12.11 4.33
N ARG A 286 -4.89 11.71 3.08
CA ARG A 286 -4.97 10.31 2.63
C ARG A 286 -4.02 9.99 1.48
N PRO A 287 -2.72 10.33 1.59
CA PRO A 287 -1.74 10.07 0.55
C PRO A 287 -1.43 8.57 0.40
N PHE A 288 -0.99 8.19 -0.79
CA PHE A 288 -0.38 6.90 -1.09
C PHE A 288 0.62 7.06 -2.23
N VAL A 289 1.62 6.19 -2.30
CA VAL A 289 2.58 6.17 -3.41
C VAL A 289 1.96 5.46 -4.60
N PHE A 290 1.88 6.15 -5.72
CA PHE A 290 1.37 5.64 -6.98
C PHE A 290 2.44 4.82 -7.73
N GLY A 291 3.69 5.22 -7.62
CA GLY A 291 4.85 4.57 -8.23
C GLY A 291 6.09 5.43 -8.14
N SER A 292 7.23 4.85 -8.55
CA SER A 292 8.51 5.57 -8.66
C SER A 292 8.68 6.18 -10.04
N LEU A 293 9.44 7.25 -10.13
CA LEU A 293 9.73 7.96 -11.38
C LEU A 293 11.24 8.04 -11.58
N PHE A 294 11.67 7.75 -12.80
CA PHE A 294 13.03 8.06 -13.21
C PHE A 294 13.17 9.58 -13.44
N HIS A 295 14.34 10.12 -13.19
CA HIS A 295 14.70 11.51 -13.47
C HIS A 295 16.07 11.61 -14.11
N GLY A 296 16.45 12.79 -14.61
CA GLY A 296 17.62 12.99 -15.45
C GLY A 296 18.96 12.53 -14.86
N SER A 297 19.09 12.44 -13.53
CA SER A 297 20.32 11.97 -12.89
C SER A 297 20.43 10.45 -12.75
N ILE A 298 19.31 9.71 -12.86
CA ILE A 298 19.27 8.24 -12.65
C ILE A 298 18.65 7.48 -13.81
N ALA A 299 18.06 8.17 -14.77
CA ALA A 299 17.38 7.53 -15.89
C ALA A 299 18.39 6.99 -16.90
N SER A 300 18.28 5.73 -17.23
CA SER A 300 18.94 5.12 -18.39
C SER A 300 17.93 4.63 -19.44
N GLY A 301 16.65 4.58 -19.07
CA GLY A 301 15.60 4.05 -19.93
C GLY A 301 15.81 2.59 -20.31
N GLY A 302 15.14 2.15 -21.37
CA GLY A 302 15.20 0.79 -21.92
C GLY A 302 16.23 0.65 -23.07
N GLY A 303 17.35 1.39 -23.10
CA GLY A 303 18.25 1.49 -24.22
C GLY A 303 17.79 2.53 -25.26
N LYS A 304 18.52 2.66 -26.39
CA LYS A 304 18.23 3.70 -27.41
C LYS A 304 16.87 3.50 -28.11
N GLN A 305 16.47 2.24 -28.30
CA GLN A 305 15.24 1.84 -29.00
C GLN A 305 14.24 1.13 -28.07
N ASN A 306 14.40 1.30 -26.75
CA ASN A 306 13.61 0.61 -25.75
C ASN A 306 13.73 -0.92 -25.83
N GLU A 307 14.88 -1.41 -26.25
CA GLU A 307 15.16 -2.83 -26.44
C GLU A 307 15.44 -3.58 -25.14
N ILE A 308 15.76 -2.87 -24.05
CA ILE A 308 16.08 -3.45 -22.74
C ILE A 308 14.88 -3.32 -21.80
N LYS A 309 14.43 -4.45 -21.25
CA LYS A 309 13.53 -4.50 -20.10
C LYS A 309 14.27 -5.13 -18.92
N SER A 310 14.22 -4.50 -17.77
CA SER A 310 14.98 -5.01 -16.63
C SER A 310 14.30 -4.78 -15.28
N MET A 311 14.61 -5.65 -14.34
CA MET A 311 14.39 -5.46 -12.91
C MET A 311 15.75 -5.48 -12.22
N THR A 312 16.09 -4.44 -11.47
CA THR A 312 17.37 -4.33 -10.76
C THR A 312 17.13 -4.05 -9.29
N THR A 313 17.74 -4.84 -8.44
CA THR A 313 17.67 -4.63 -6.98
C THR A 313 18.75 -3.63 -6.53
N LYS A 314 18.60 -3.06 -5.35
CA LYS A 314 19.60 -2.18 -4.73
C LYS A 314 21.00 -2.79 -4.65
N ALA A 315 21.10 -4.11 -4.47
CA ALA A 315 22.37 -4.84 -4.43
C ALA A 315 22.97 -5.10 -5.83
N GLY A 316 22.31 -4.67 -6.90
CA GLY A 316 22.78 -4.85 -8.29
C GLY A 316 22.48 -6.22 -8.89
N SER A 317 21.61 -7.03 -8.28
CA SER A 317 21.11 -8.24 -8.96
C SER A 317 20.06 -7.86 -9.98
N THR A 318 20.13 -8.45 -11.20
CA THR A 318 19.32 -8.05 -12.34
C THR A 318 18.62 -9.23 -13.00
N LEU A 319 17.43 -8.99 -13.51
CA LEU A 319 16.78 -9.78 -14.55
C LEU A 319 16.61 -8.87 -15.76
N ILE A 320 17.22 -9.24 -16.90
CA ILE A 320 17.28 -8.44 -18.12
C ILE A 320 16.71 -9.24 -19.28
N PHE A 321 15.84 -8.61 -20.06
CA PHE A 321 15.40 -9.06 -21.38
C PHE A 321 15.94 -8.07 -22.41
N ASN A 322 16.60 -8.58 -23.46
CA ASN A 322 17.07 -7.78 -24.57
C ASN A 322 16.41 -8.26 -25.86
N ASP A 323 15.50 -7.45 -26.38
CA ASP A 323 14.70 -7.80 -27.56
C ASP A 323 15.53 -7.80 -28.83
N THR A 324 16.56 -6.95 -28.95
CA THR A 324 17.44 -6.90 -30.12
C THR A 324 18.37 -8.10 -30.19
N ASP A 325 18.93 -8.51 -29.08
CA ASP A 325 19.86 -9.65 -29.02
C ASP A 325 19.14 -10.98 -28.80
N HIS A 326 17.84 -10.95 -28.53
CA HIS A 326 17.01 -12.12 -28.18
C HIS A 326 17.60 -12.87 -26.98
N THR A 327 17.90 -12.15 -25.89
CA THR A 327 18.51 -12.75 -24.70
C THR A 327 17.72 -12.51 -23.45
N VAL A 328 17.79 -13.48 -22.54
CA VAL A 328 17.33 -13.36 -21.16
C VAL A 328 18.51 -13.63 -20.23
N ARG A 329 18.76 -12.71 -19.28
CA ARG A 329 19.86 -12.83 -18.33
C ARG A 329 19.41 -12.61 -16.91
N LEU A 330 19.66 -13.58 -16.04
CA LEU A 330 19.65 -13.40 -14.60
C LEU A 330 21.10 -13.28 -14.13
N GLN A 331 21.43 -12.19 -13.45
CA GLN A 331 22.80 -11.91 -13.02
C GLN A 331 22.81 -11.36 -11.59
N THR A 332 23.78 -11.80 -10.79
CA THR A 332 24.09 -11.18 -9.50
C THR A 332 25.19 -10.13 -9.64
N SER A 333 25.30 -9.22 -8.68
CA SER A 333 26.37 -8.20 -8.66
C SER A 333 27.80 -8.78 -8.66
N LYS A 334 27.96 -10.03 -8.21
CA LYS A 334 29.25 -10.75 -8.20
C LYS A 334 29.50 -11.60 -9.46
N GLY A 335 28.68 -11.49 -10.49
CA GLY A 335 28.91 -12.10 -11.78
C GLY A 335 28.39 -13.53 -11.96
N ASN A 336 27.68 -14.13 -10.97
CA ASN A 336 26.98 -15.38 -11.22
C ASN A 336 25.84 -15.13 -12.22
N THR A 337 25.72 -15.96 -13.28
CA THR A 337 24.76 -15.73 -14.36
C THR A 337 24.01 -16.99 -14.75
N VAL A 338 22.77 -16.80 -15.17
CA VAL A 338 22.03 -17.69 -16.08
C VAL A 338 21.69 -16.87 -17.30
N HIS A 339 22.20 -17.25 -18.46
CA HIS A 339 22.07 -16.53 -19.72
C HIS A 339 21.49 -17.45 -20.79
N VAL A 340 20.35 -17.06 -21.34
CA VAL A 340 19.68 -17.72 -22.45
C VAL A 340 19.85 -16.83 -23.67
N ASN A 341 20.38 -17.39 -24.76
CA ASN A 341 20.59 -16.69 -26.05
C ASN A 341 19.90 -17.47 -27.15
N GLU A 342 18.80 -16.93 -27.66
CA GLU A 342 18.00 -17.56 -28.71
C GLU A 342 18.75 -17.63 -30.06
N LYS A 343 19.49 -16.56 -30.41
CA LYS A 343 20.21 -16.50 -31.68
C LYS A 343 21.29 -17.59 -31.85
N SER A 344 21.96 -17.92 -30.74
CA SER A 344 22.96 -19.00 -30.73
C SER A 344 22.39 -20.34 -30.29
N GLY A 345 21.15 -20.38 -29.81
CA GLY A 345 20.54 -21.55 -29.18
C GLY A 345 21.22 -21.97 -27.86
N ALA A 346 21.98 -21.11 -27.22
CA ALA A 346 22.80 -21.44 -26.05
C ALA A 346 22.13 -21.05 -24.74
N ILE A 347 22.28 -21.93 -23.74
CA ILE A 347 22.02 -21.62 -22.33
C ILE A 347 23.34 -21.78 -21.56
N THR A 348 23.77 -20.71 -20.90
CA THR A 348 25.00 -20.68 -20.10
C THR A 348 24.69 -20.44 -18.64
N ILE A 349 25.21 -21.31 -17.77
CA ILE A 349 25.18 -21.12 -16.29
C ILE A 349 26.62 -20.94 -15.84
N SER A 350 26.93 -19.82 -15.19
CA SER A 350 28.27 -19.49 -14.75
C SER A 350 28.29 -19.01 -13.31
N SER A 351 29.26 -19.49 -12.55
CA SER A 351 29.49 -19.09 -11.15
C SER A 351 30.99 -19.00 -10.88
N GLY A 352 31.40 -18.00 -10.11
CA GLY A 352 32.80 -17.83 -9.70
C GLY A 352 33.27 -18.81 -8.61
N SER A 353 32.38 -19.61 -8.04
CA SER A 353 32.70 -20.56 -6.95
C SER A 353 32.17 -21.95 -7.22
N SER A 354 30.88 -22.18 -7.12
CA SER A 354 30.30 -23.50 -7.25
C SER A 354 28.93 -23.49 -7.89
N ILE A 355 28.58 -24.56 -8.57
CA ILE A 355 27.24 -24.88 -9.06
C ILE A 355 26.87 -26.22 -8.45
N SER A 356 25.77 -26.30 -7.69
CA SER A 356 25.24 -27.52 -7.10
C SER A 356 23.89 -27.86 -7.72
N ILE A 357 23.76 -29.08 -8.25
CA ILE A 357 22.51 -29.59 -8.81
C ILE A 357 22.10 -30.81 -7.94
N ASN A 358 21.03 -30.65 -7.17
CA ASN A 358 20.54 -31.64 -6.24
C ASN A 358 19.12 -32.07 -6.61
N SER A 359 18.94 -33.34 -6.91
CA SER A 359 17.63 -33.91 -7.22
C SER A 359 17.59 -35.38 -6.93
N LYS A 360 16.41 -35.96 -6.76
CA LYS A 360 16.23 -37.43 -6.71
C LYS A 360 16.73 -38.10 -8.01
N ASN A 361 16.47 -37.47 -9.16
CA ASN A 361 16.89 -37.93 -10.49
C ASN A 361 17.47 -36.78 -11.26
N ILE A 362 18.63 -36.94 -11.90
CA ILE A 362 19.26 -36.00 -12.80
C ILE A 362 19.55 -36.75 -14.10
N SER A 363 19.03 -36.27 -15.23
CA SER A 363 19.30 -36.77 -16.58
C SER A 363 19.98 -35.70 -17.40
N ILE A 364 21.15 -36.04 -18.00
CA ILE A 364 21.89 -35.17 -18.88
C ILE A 364 22.01 -35.89 -20.22
N ASN A 365 21.36 -35.40 -21.26
CA ASN A 365 21.32 -36.01 -22.58
C ASN A 365 21.87 -35.04 -23.63
N GLY A 366 22.88 -35.42 -24.37
CA GLY A 366 23.40 -34.72 -25.53
C GLY A 366 23.26 -35.58 -26.78
N SER A 367 22.77 -35.02 -27.88
CA SER A 367 22.65 -35.75 -29.16
C SER A 367 24.00 -35.93 -29.86
N GLU A 368 24.96 -35.03 -29.62
CA GLU A 368 26.29 -35.07 -30.26
C GLU A 368 27.38 -35.37 -29.22
N SER A 369 27.46 -34.59 -28.14
CA SER A 369 28.49 -34.80 -27.12
C SER A 369 28.05 -34.27 -25.73
N ILE A 370 28.64 -34.83 -24.70
CA ILE A 370 28.65 -34.34 -23.33
C ILE A 370 30.10 -34.24 -22.87
N ASN A 371 30.57 -33.00 -22.60
CA ASN A 371 31.94 -32.75 -22.16
C ASN A 371 31.96 -32.41 -20.67
N ILE A 372 32.71 -33.14 -19.89
CA ILE A 372 32.93 -32.88 -18.44
C ILE A 372 34.45 -32.72 -18.25
N LEU A 373 34.87 -31.48 -18.01
CA LEU A 373 36.29 -31.12 -17.90
C LEU A 373 36.59 -30.54 -16.53
N SER A 374 37.52 -31.11 -15.82
CA SER A 374 37.97 -30.62 -14.51
C SER A 374 39.31 -31.27 -14.15
N PRO A 375 40.21 -30.58 -13.43
CA PRO A 375 41.40 -31.20 -12.88
C PRO A 375 41.12 -32.46 -12.00
N LYS A 376 39.91 -32.55 -11.43
CA LYS A 376 39.43 -33.70 -10.67
C LYS A 376 37.93 -33.92 -10.92
N ILE A 377 37.60 -35.11 -11.39
CA ILE A 377 36.23 -35.60 -11.56
C ILE A 377 36.02 -36.77 -10.62
N THR A 378 34.94 -36.74 -9.82
CA THR A 378 34.55 -37.87 -8.93
C THR A 378 33.16 -38.28 -9.31
N ILE A 379 32.93 -39.53 -9.61
CA ILE A 379 31.64 -40.14 -9.94
C ILE A 379 31.38 -41.24 -8.89
N GLY A 380 30.25 -41.14 -8.22
CA GLY A 380 29.88 -42.11 -7.18
C GLY A 380 29.46 -41.42 -5.86
N SER A 381 29.27 -42.19 -4.84
CA SER A 381 28.91 -41.70 -3.50
C SER A 381 30.13 -41.17 -2.74
N LEU A 382 30.05 -39.96 -2.21
CA LEU A 382 31.06 -39.39 -1.31
C LEU A 382 30.67 -39.70 0.13
N GLY A 383 31.13 -40.87 0.64
CA GLY A 383 31.18 -41.15 2.09
C GLY A 383 29.86 -41.19 2.83
N GLY A 384 28.83 -41.81 2.30
CA GLY A 384 27.59 -42.11 3.01
C GLY A 384 27.44 -43.58 3.41
N GLU A 385 26.50 -43.87 4.28
CA GLU A 385 26.14 -45.25 4.69
C GLU A 385 25.63 -46.13 3.52
N HIS A 386 25.29 -45.52 2.41
CA HIS A 386 24.85 -46.19 1.19
C HIS A 386 25.79 -45.85 0.03
N PRO A 387 26.77 -46.71 -0.30
CA PRO A 387 27.56 -46.59 -1.51
C PRO A 387 26.63 -46.68 -2.75
N THR A 388 26.98 -45.98 -3.83
CA THR A 388 26.28 -46.08 -5.12
C THR A 388 26.23 -47.54 -5.54
N ASP A 389 25.06 -48.11 -5.75
CA ASP A 389 24.92 -49.53 -6.08
C ASP A 389 25.62 -49.87 -7.39
N THR A 390 25.47 -49.03 -8.39
CA THR A 390 26.12 -49.23 -9.71
C THR A 390 26.56 -47.91 -10.34
N VAL A 391 27.65 -47.99 -11.11
CA VAL A 391 28.05 -46.98 -12.08
C VAL A 391 28.21 -47.73 -13.44
N ASP A 392 27.21 -47.59 -14.30
CA ASP A 392 27.19 -48.21 -15.61
C ASP A 392 27.78 -47.28 -16.67
N VAL A 393 28.82 -47.72 -17.35
CA VAL A 393 29.42 -47.00 -18.49
C VAL A 393 29.25 -47.85 -19.73
N MET A 394 28.39 -47.43 -20.63
CA MET A 394 28.05 -48.21 -21.85
C MET A 394 28.27 -47.38 -23.10
N GLY A 395 28.82 -47.97 -24.14
CA GLY A 395 29.04 -47.34 -25.43
C GLY A 395 29.57 -48.31 -26.46
N LYS A 396 29.54 -47.95 -27.76
CA LYS A 396 30.17 -48.70 -28.83
C LYS A 396 31.69 -48.84 -28.60
N ALA A 397 32.30 -47.80 -28.05
CA ALA A 397 33.65 -47.78 -27.58
C ALA A 397 33.74 -47.01 -26.27
N VAL A 398 34.43 -47.51 -25.30
CA VAL A 398 34.79 -46.87 -24.05
C VAL A 398 36.30 -46.80 -23.95
N THR A 399 36.87 -45.62 -23.97
CA THR A 399 38.31 -45.39 -23.86
C THR A 399 38.62 -44.75 -22.53
N VAL A 400 39.58 -45.34 -21.80
CA VAL A 400 40.10 -44.82 -20.52
C VAL A 400 41.61 -44.58 -20.74
N GLU A 401 41.99 -43.31 -20.79
CA GLU A 401 43.38 -42.89 -21.02
C GLU A 401 43.89 -42.12 -19.81
N GLY A 402 45.07 -42.41 -19.36
CA GLY A 402 45.79 -41.66 -18.33
C GLY A 402 47.20 -41.37 -18.83
N GLU A 403 47.67 -40.14 -18.74
CA GLU A 403 49.02 -39.75 -19.13
C GLU A 403 50.09 -40.51 -18.33
N ASP A 404 49.91 -40.62 -17.02
CA ASP A 404 50.83 -41.32 -16.12
C ASP A 404 50.30 -42.69 -15.72
N THR A 405 49.08 -42.77 -15.23
CA THR A 405 48.47 -44.00 -14.73
C THR A 405 46.96 -44.07 -14.98
N ALA A 406 46.46 -45.23 -15.37
CA ALA A 406 45.07 -45.61 -15.31
C ALA A 406 44.93 -46.84 -14.40
N GLY A 407 44.12 -46.70 -13.32
CA GLY A 407 44.01 -47.76 -12.29
C GLY A 407 42.58 -48.17 -12.02
N VAL A 408 42.34 -49.47 -11.88
CA VAL A 408 41.07 -50.04 -11.36
C VAL A 408 41.36 -50.77 -10.06
N LYS A 409 40.66 -50.39 -9.00
CA LYS A 409 40.76 -51.02 -7.69
C LYS A 409 39.39 -51.50 -7.22
N SER A 410 39.24 -52.82 -7.05
CA SER A 410 37.98 -53.43 -6.63
C SER A 410 38.24 -54.67 -5.78
N LYS A 411 37.21 -55.20 -5.08
CA LYS A 411 37.28 -56.51 -4.42
C LYS A 411 37.31 -57.65 -5.44
N ALA A 412 36.65 -57.47 -6.55
CA ALA A 412 36.64 -58.38 -7.68
C ALA A 412 36.67 -57.57 -8.98
N LEU A 413 37.50 -57.95 -9.95
CA LEU A 413 37.54 -57.36 -11.27
C LEU A 413 37.31 -58.49 -12.29
N THR A 414 36.27 -58.34 -13.11
CA THR A 414 36.00 -59.22 -14.22
C THR A 414 36.21 -58.43 -15.51
N LEU A 415 37.05 -58.96 -16.41
CA LEU A 415 37.27 -58.42 -17.76
C LEU A 415 36.84 -59.51 -18.76
N GLU A 416 35.82 -59.19 -19.55
CA GLU A 416 35.23 -60.15 -20.50
C GLU A 416 35.21 -59.52 -21.90
N GLY A 417 35.80 -60.21 -22.87
CA GLY A 417 35.74 -59.87 -24.28
C GLY A 417 35.11 -61.02 -25.03
N THR A 418 34.08 -60.74 -25.82
CA THR A 418 33.36 -61.75 -26.61
C THR A 418 34.17 -62.22 -27.81
N ASP A 419 35.00 -61.34 -28.40
CA ASP A 419 35.80 -61.66 -29.59
C ASP A 419 37.31 -61.64 -29.29
N GLU A 420 37.80 -60.60 -28.66
CA GLU A 420 39.23 -60.46 -28.35
C GLU A 420 39.42 -59.68 -27.05
N TYR A 421 40.33 -60.15 -26.19
CA TYR A 421 40.91 -59.39 -25.10
C TYR A 421 42.42 -59.24 -25.38
N THR A 422 42.90 -58.01 -25.44
CA THR A 422 44.31 -57.71 -25.70
C THR A 422 44.91 -56.87 -24.59
N ASP A 423 45.98 -57.29 -23.97
CA ASP A 423 46.78 -56.50 -23.02
C ASP A 423 48.16 -56.28 -23.63
N LYS A 424 48.59 -55.04 -23.79
CA LYS A 424 49.87 -54.63 -24.39
C LYS A 424 50.59 -53.66 -23.48
N GLY A 425 51.80 -54.00 -23.04
CA GLY A 425 52.60 -53.14 -22.18
C GLY A 425 54.07 -53.42 -22.29
N GLY A 426 54.92 -52.46 -21.87
CA GLY A 426 56.37 -52.66 -21.79
C GLY A 426 56.77 -53.65 -20.64
N LYS A 427 55.97 -53.70 -19.61
CA LYS A 427 56.14 -54.67 -18.49
C LYS A 427 54.73 -54.99 -17.92
N TYR A 428 54.51 -56.29 -17.76
CA TYR A 428 53.35 -56.79 -17.04
C TYR A 428 53.82 -57.44 -15.70
N SER A 429 53.17 -57.05 -14.61
CA SER A 429 53.49 -57.61 -13.29
C SER A 429 52.20 -57.97 -12.59
N ALA A 430 52.03 -59.23 -12.21
CA ALA A 430 50.87 -59.72 -11.44
C ALA A 430 51.35 -60.39 -10.19
N GLU A 431 50.85 -59.96 -9.00
CA GLU A 431 51.08 -60.58 -7.72
C GLU A 431 49.79 -61.23 -7.28
N MET A 432 49.73 -62.55 -7.27
CA MET A 432 48.52 -63.32 -7.03
C MET A 432 48.83 -64.48 -6.12
N SER A 433 47.91 -64.88 -5.26
CA SER A 433 48.01 -66.11 -4.45
C SER A 433 47.72 -67.35 -5.29
N GLU A 434 46.94 -67.26 -6.33
CA GLU A 434 46.59 -68.35 -7.24
C GLU A 434 46.28 -67.76 -8.65
N MET A 435 46.71 -68.38 -9.69
CA MET A 435 46.43 -68.07 -11.10
C MET A 435 45.91 -69.30 -11.83
N GLN A 436 44.70 -69.24 -12.36
CA GLN A 436 44.13 -70.26 -13.23
C GLN A 436 44.05 -69.79 -14.65
N ILE A 437 44.60 -70.46 -15.61
CA ILE A 437 44.49 -70.16 -17.05
C ILE A 437 43.83 -71.37 -17.73
N ASN A 438 42.58 -71.14 -18.21
CA ASN A 438 41.82 -72.17 -18.91
C ASN A 438 41.65 -71.77 -20.37
N GLY A 439 42.30 -72.52 -21.29
CA GLY A 439 42.20 -72.29 -22.71
C GLY A 439 41.39 -73.40 -23.38
N GLY A 440 40.33 -73.01 -24.15
CA GLY A 440 39.43 -73.95 -24.83
C GLY A 440 40.11 -74.66 -26.00
N SER A 441 41.04 -74.03 -26.75
CA SER A 441 41.67 -74.62 -27.94
C SER A 441 43.20 -74.54 -27.89
N LYS A 442 43.75 -73.42 -27.43
CA LYS A 442 45.20 -73.19 -27.46
C LYS A 442 45.60 -72.16 -26.41
N ILE A 443 46.63 -72.49 -25.64
CA ILE A 443 47.38 -71.56 -24.82
C ILE A 443 48.78 -71.50 -25.45
N ALA A 444 49.21 -70.35 -25.87
CA ALA A 444 50.56 -70.11 -26.42
C ALA A 444 51.25 -69.01 -25.65
N MET A 445 52.37 -69.24 -25.09
CA MET A 445 53.28 -68.28 -24.51
C MET A 445 54.55 -68.22 -25.35
N SER A 446 55.00 -67.06 -25.76
CA SER A 446 56.27 -66.94 -26.46
C SER A 446 57.04 -65.74 -25.87
N SER A 447 58.28 -65.95 -25.55
CA SER A 447 59.18 -64.96 -25.02
C SER A 447 60.61 -65.32 -25.49
N SER A 448 61.49 -64.37 -25.54
CA SER A 448 62.90 -64.58 -25.79
C SER A 448 63.57 -65.23 -24.56
N ASP A 449 63.06 -65.06 -23.40
CA ASP A 449 63.50 -65.65 -22.11
C ASP A 449 62.26 -65.99 -21.27
N THR A 450 61.96 -67.27 -21.09
CA THR A 450 60.86 -67.71 -20.29
C THR A 450 61.43 -68.52 -19.13
N ASP A 451 61.43 -68.00 -17.90
CA ASP A 451 61.75 -68.70 -16.70
C ASP A 451 60.45 -69.05 -15.98
N ILE A 452 60.06 -70.28 -15.94
CA ILE A 452 58.89 -70.80 -15.22
C ILE A 452 59.46 -71.72 -14.11
N SER A 453 59.52 -71.17 -12.92
CA SER A 453 59.92 -71.84 -11.75
C SER A 453 58.72 -72.31 -10.90
#